data_5b94d178df7f78a64869041e1d5da3bc
#
_entry.id   5b94d178df7f78a64869041e1d5da3bc
#
_cell.length_a   1.000
_cell.length_b   1.000
_cell.length_c   1.000
_cell.angle_alpha   90.00
_cell.angle_beta   90.00
_cell.angle_gamma   90.00
#
_symmetry.space_group_name_H-M   'P 1'
#
loop_
_entity.id
_entity.type
_entity.pdbx_description
1 polymer ?
#
loop_
_entity_poly.entity_id
_entity_poly.type
_entity_poly.pdbx_seq_one_letter_code
_entity_poly.pdbx_strand_id
1 'polypeptide(L)'
;MKNTHVNIITDVEAFRERNDEILGGEDYNHVKNVVARLKDALYEYRDVSALCAPQIGEKIRIFVVKNGQKDESRFKVFLNPIVVQSKGLHLSREANISFPNKQFIIPRRDEVHVAYQTPEGYVNSESFVGAYAEVVQQMIEMLDGITLFDYGLDLDDVGGAKAFDKATQRDKAQVLQMYIEQLKQYNAQLAEEVEKDPVLNHMNKTIEFNKGVLLGDIKPIMTKVEDDTE
;
A
#
# COMPACT_ATOMS: atom_id res chain seq x y z
N MET A 1 3.43 -32.44 1.58
CA MET A 1 2.95 -31.07 1.34
C MET A 1 2.54 -30.99 -0.13
N LYS A 2 1.27 -30.75 -0.46
CA LYS A 2 0.84 -30.52 -1.84
C LYS A 2 1.36 -29.14 -2.24
N ASN A 3 2.32 -29.13 -3.13
CA ASN A 3 2.83 -27.88 -3.75
C ASN A 3 1.74 -27.37 -4.70
N THR A 4 0.74 -26.69 -4.17
CA THR A 4 -0.23 -25.98 -5.00
C THR A 4 0.38 -24.62 -5.31
N HIS A 5 0.96 -24.52 -6.49
CA HIS A 5 1.41 -23.23 -7.05
C HIS A 5 0.27 -22.19 -6.93
N VAL A 6 0.52 -21.08 -6.29
CA VAL A 6 -0.46 -20.00 -6.14
C VAL A 6 -0.24 -18.97 -7.24
N ASN A 7 -1.19 -18.87 -8.15
CA ASN A 7 -1.14 -17.87 -9.21
C ASN A 7 -1.38 -16.46 -8.64
N ILE A 8 -0.53 -15.52 -8.99
CA ILE A 8 -0.69 -14.11 -8.66
C ILE A 8 -1.51 -13.41 -9.75
N ILE A 9 -2.53 -12.69 -9.35
CA ILE A 9 -3.34 -11.85 -10.25
C ILE A 9 -2.49 -10.65 -10.69
N THR A 10 -2.47 -10.39 -12.00
CA THR A 10 -1.69 -9.29 -12.61
C THR A 10 -2.55 -8.29 -13.37
N ASP A 11 -3.85 -8.54 -13.48
CA ASP A 11 -4.80 -7.62 -14.07
C ASP A 11 -5.14 -6.51 -13.08
N VAL A 12 -4.82 -5.25 -13.42
CA VAL A 12 -5.05 -4.08 -12.56
C VAL A 12 -6.54 -3.91 -12.26
N GLU A 13 -7.41 -4.18 -13.23
CA GLU A 13 -8.85 -4.02 -13.05
C GLU A 13 -9.44 -4.98 -12.01
N ALA A 14 -8.79 -6.12 -11.77
CA ALA A 14 -9.20 -7.05 -10.72
C ALA A 14 -9.08 -6.49 -9.28
N PHE A 15 -8.35 -5.37 -9.12
CA PHE A 15 -8.13 -4.73 -7.82
C PHE A 15 -9.00 -3.48 -7.59
N ARG A 16 -9.88 -3.10 -8.53
CA ARG A 16 -10.64 -1.84 -8.47
C ARG A 16 -11.77 -1.82 -7.45
N GLU A 17 -12.14 -2.96 -6.90
CA GLU A 17 -13.22 -3.07 -5.92
C GLU A 17 -12.65 -3.14 -4.50
N ARG A 18 -13.33 -2.47 -3.56
CA ARG A 18 -13.06 -2.66 -2.14
C ARG A 18 -13.43 -4.09 -1.74
N ASN A 19 -12.54 -4.75 -1.02
CA ASN A 19 -12.74 -6.14 -0.60
C ASN A 19 -13.64 -6.23 0.63
N ASP A 20 -14.37 -7.34 0.73
CA ASP A 20 -15.36 -7.58 1.78
C ASP A 20 -14.71 -7.73 3.16
N GLU A 21 -15.37 -7.17 4.18
CA GLU A 21 -14.99 -7.37 5.57
C GLU A 21 -15.38 -8.77 6.02
N ILE A 22 -14.52 -9.39 6.82
CA ILE A 22 -14.81 -10.67 7.49
C ILE A 22 -15.72 -10.36 8.66
N LEU A 23 -16.98 -10.78 8.58
CA LEU A 23 -17.98 -10.60 9.63
C LEU A 23 -17.99 -11.81 10.56
N GLY A 24 -18.45 -11.61 11.80
CA GLY A 24 -18.61 -12.71 12.75
C GLY A 24 -19.65 -13.72 12.25
N GLY A 25 -19.26 -15.00 12.13
CA GLY A 25 -20.12 -16.07 11.61
C GLY A 25 -19.75 -16.54 10.20
N GLU A 26 -18.81 -15.89 9.52
CA GLU A 26 -18.24 -16.41 8.28
C GLU A 26 -17.48 -17.71 8.50
N ASP A 27 -17.35 -18.49 7.42
CA ASP A 27 -16.64 -19.76 7.45
C ASP A 27 -15.15 -19.56 7.84
N TYR A 28 -14.87 -19.75 9.12
CA TYR A 28 -13.52 -19.67 9.67
C TYR A 28 -12.52 -20.60 8.93
N ASN A 29 -13.01 -21.68 8.33
CA ASN A 29 -12.17 -22.58 7.54
C ASN A 29 -11.77 -21.92 6.22
N HIS A 30 -12.64 -21.10 5.61
CA HIS A 30 -12.29 -20.31 4.43
C HIS A 30 -11.18 -19.30 4.75
N VAL A 31 -11.33 -18.53 5.83
CA VAL A 31 -10.29 -17.57 6.29
C VAL A 31 -8.96 -18.28 6.52
N LYS A 32 -8.95 -19.42 7.22
CA LYS A 32 -7.73 -20.22 7.43
C LYS A 32 -7.10 -20.69 6.13
N ASN A 33 -7.92 -21.12 5.18
CA ASN A 33 -7.44 -21.56 3.88
C ASN A 33 -6.77 -20.42 3.11
N VAL A 34 -7.40 -19.23 3.06
CA VAL A 34 -6.82 -18.04 2.42
C VAL A 34 -5.50 -17.66 3.08
N VAL A 35 -5.44 -17.61 4.40
CA VAL A 35 -4.20 -17.33 5.15
C VAL A 35 -3.10 -18.35 4.83
N ALA A 36 -3.45 -19.65 4.76
CA ALA A 36 -2.48 -20.69 4.40
C ALA A 36 -1.94 -20.50 2.99
N ARG A 37 -2.81 -20.24 1.99
CA ARG A 37 -2.41 -19.96 0.60
C ARG A 37 -1.53 -18.74 0.48
N LEU A 38 -1.82 -17.65 1.20
CA LEU A 38 -0.97 -16.45 1.24
C LEU A 38 0.42 -16.76 1.82
N LYS A 39 0.48 -17.54 2.90
CA LYS A 39 1.76 -17.98 3.48
C LYS A 39 2.54 -18.86 2.51
N ASP A 40 1.89 -19.82 1.85
CA ASP A 40 2.51 -20.72 0.86
C ASP A 40 3.08 -19.89 -0.32
N ALA A 41 2.32 -18.92 -0.83
CA ALA A 41 2.79 -17.99 -1.87
C ALA A 41 4.01 -17.17 -1.40
N LEU A 42 3.98 -16.65 -0.17
CA LEU A 42 5.13 -15.93 0.39
C LEU A 42 6.36 -16.82 0.62
N TYR A 43 6.20 -18.12 0.77
CA TYR A 43 7.32 -19.08 0.77
C TYR A 43 7.92 -19.26 -0.63
N GLU A 44 7.06 -19.31 -1.66
CA GLU A 44 7.45 -19.47 -3.04
C GLU A 44 8.14 -18.18 -3.58
N TYR A 45 7.52 -17.03 -3.38
CA TYR A 45 8.01 -15.71 -3.81
C TYR A 45 8.91 -15.08 -2.75
N ARG A 46 10.20 -15.47 -2.75
CA ARG A 46 11.15 -15.14 -1.66
C ARG A 46 11.40 -13.65 -1.49
N ASP A 47 11.38 -12.91 -2.58
CA ASP A 47 11.67 -11.46 -2.62
C ASP A 47 10.44 -10.59 -2.30
N VAL A 48 9.27 -11.22 -2.10
CA VAL A 48 8.03 -10.54 -1.74
C VAL A 48 7.91 -10.49 -0.23
N SER A 49 7.66 -9.28 0.33
CA SER A 49 7.54 -9.06 1.78
C SER A 49 6.13 -9.28 2.30
N ALA A 50 5.11 -9.05 1.48
CA ALA A 50 3.69 -9.19 1.84
C ALA A 50 2.84 -9.57 0.65
N LEU A 51 1.69 -10.19 0.93
CA LEU A 51 0.63 -10.47 -0.04
C LEU A 51 -0.74 -10.25 0.61
N CYS A 52 -1.67 -9.72 -0.17
CA CYS A 52 -3.08 -9.60 0.22
C CYS A 52 -3.97 -10.59 -0.56
N ALA A 53 -5.14 -10.85 -0.01
CA ALA A 53 -6.08 -11.84 -0.54
C ALA A 53 -6.49 -11.57 -2.01
N PRO A 54 -6.76 -10.32 -2.45
CA PRO A 54 -7.05 -10.05 -3.86
C PRO A 54 -5.93 -10.46 -4.81
N GLN A 55 -4.67 -10.46 -4.39
CA GLN A 55 -3.55 -10.91 -5.23
C GLN A 55 -3.58 -12.41 -5.57
N ILE A 56 -4.33 -13.18 -4.80
CA ILE A 56 -4.57 -14.62 -5.05
C ILE A 56 -6.02 -14.93 -5.43
N GLY A 57 -6.79 -13.89 -5.84
CA GLY A 57 -8.16 -14.00 -6.35
C GLY A 57 -9.25 -14.09 -5.29
N GLU A 58 -8.95 -13.74 -4.02
CA GLU A 58 -9.92 -13.78 -2.92
C GLU A 58 -10.35 -12.36 -2.53
N LYS A 59 -11.65 -12.06 -2.58
CA LYS A 59 -12.19 -10.70 -2.35
C LYS A 59 -12.53 -10.45 -0.88
N ILE A 60 -11.59 -10.72 0.04
CA ILE A 60 -11.75 -10.51 1.47
C ILE A 60 -10.58 -9.70 2.05
N ARG A 61 -10.83 -9.00 3.15
CA ARG A 61 -9.85 -8.09 3.78
C ARG A 61 -8.81 -8.82 4.61
N ILE A 62 -7.89 -9.52 3.93
CA ILE A 62 -6.75 -10.21 4.55
C ILE A 62 -5.45 -9.81 3.85
N PHE A 63 -4.41 -9.57 4.63
CA PHE A 63 -3.04 -9.63 4.13
C PHE A 63 -2.09 -10.29 5.13
N VAL A 64 -0.96 -10.76 4.62
CA VAL A 64 0.10 -11.43 5.39
C VAL A 64 1.43 -10.76 5.07
N VAL A 65 2.21 -10.45 6.10
CA VAL A 65 3.55 -9.86 6.00
C VAL A 65 4.60 -10.80 6.59
N LYS A 66 5.78 -10.88 5.96
CA LYS A 66 6.95 -11.55 6.53
C LYS A 66 7.53 -10.72 7.69
N ASN A 67 7.65 -11.31 8.85
CA ASN A 67 8.14 -10.64 10.07
C ASN A 67 9.65 -10.82 10.32
N GLY A 68 10.41 -11.29 9.33
CA GLY A 68 11.86 -11.47 9.46
C GLY A 68 12.31 -12.63 10.36
N GLN A 69 11.41 -13.29 11.07
CA GLN A 69 11.72 -14.45 11.91
C GLN A 69 11.88 -15.73 11.07
N LYS A 70 12.49 -16.78 11.64
CA LYS A 70 12.75 -18.05 10.91
C LYS A 70 11.72 -19.14 11.16
N ASP A 71 10.86 -18.97 12.16
CA ASP A 71 9.83 -19.92 12.58
C ASP A 71 8.42 -19.52 12.08
N GLU A 72 7.36 -20.12 12.65
CA GLU A 72 5.99 -19.79 12.29
C GLU A 72 5.58 -18.34 12.64
N SER A 73 6.26 -17.73 13.63
CA SER A 73 6.08 -16.32 13.99
C SER A 73 6.59 -15.35 12.90
N ARG A 74 7.25 -15.87 11.86
CA ARG A 74 7.74 -15.10 10.73
C ARG A 74 6.65 -14.45 9.88
N PHE A 75 5.39 -14.84 10.05
CA PHE A 75 4.26 -14.28 9.35
C PHE A 75 3.33 -13.57 10.32
N LYS A 76 3.06 -12.32 10.04
CA LYS A 76 2.01 -11.56 10.70
C LYS A 76 0.79 -11.49 9.79
N VAL A 77 -0.37 -11.82 10.33
CA VAL A 77 -1.64 -11.87 9.61
C VAL A 77 -2.53 -10.72 10.08
N PHE A 78 -3.12 -10.03 9.13
CA PHE A 78 -4.00 -8.90 9.36
C PHE A 78 -5.37 -9.21 8.75
N LEU A 79 -6.41 -9.29 9.57
CA LEU A 79 -7.80 -9.40 9.15
C LEU A 79 -8.51 -8.07 9.41
N ASN A 80 -9.30 -7.60 8.44
CA ASN A 80 -10.02 -6.33 8.52
C ASN A 80 -9.16 -5.14 8.98
N PRO A 81 -7.96 -4.94 8.42
CA PRO A 81 -7.08 -3.87 8.89
C PRO A 81 -7.63 -2.49 8.53
N ILE A 82 -7.45 -1.54 9.46
CA ILE A 82 -7.74 -0.12 9.26
C ILE A 82 -6.62 0.75 9.82
N VAL A 83 -6.23 1.80 9.11
CA VAL A 83 -5.34 2.83 9.65
C VAL A 83 -6.16 3.74 10.54
N VAL A 84 -5.81 3.80 11.84
CA VAL A 84 -6.50 4.64 12.83
C VAL A 84 -5.80 5.96 13.07
N GLN A 85 -4.48 6.00 12.84
CA GLN A 85 -3.65 7.21 12.95
C GLN A 85 -2.43 7.09 12.07
N SER A 86 -1.94 8.21 11.58
CA SER A 86 -0.67 8.26 10.84
C SER A 86 0.06 9.57 11.08
N LYS A 87 1.39 9.59 10.90
CA LYS A 87 2.20 10.80 10.99
C LYS A 87 3.41 10.75 10.07
N GLY A 88 3.97 11.93 9.82
CA GLY A 88 5.09 12.11 8.90
C GLY A 88 4.70 11.87 7.44
N LEU A 89 5.62 12.09 6.53
CA LEU A 89 5.50 11.74 5.11
C LEU A 89 6.88 11.74 4.45
N HIS A 90 7.09 10.77 3.59
CA HIS A 90 8.23 10.72 2.66
C HIS A 90 7.79 10.15 1.30
N LEU A 91 8.68 10.25 0.33
CA LEU A 91 8.50 9.58 -0.96
C LEU A 91 9.20 8.22 -0.91
N SER A 92 8.44 7.15 -1.12
CA SER A 92 8.94 5.79 -1.23
C SER A 92 9.02 5.36 -2.69
N ARG A 93 9.94 4.45 -2.99
CA ARG A 93 10.04 3.79 -4.28
C ARG A 93 9.54 2.36 -4.13
N GLU A 94 8.43 2.06 -4.75
CA GLU A 94 7.71 0.81 -4.57
C GLU A 94 7.54 0.03 -5.86
N ALA A 95 7.41 -1.27 -5.69
CA ALA A 95 7.01 -2.22 -6.71
C ALA A 95 6.01 -3.20 -6.10
N ASN A 96 5.27 -3.92 -6.95
CA ASN A 96 4.35 -4.94 -6.51
C ASN A 96 4.42 -6.14 -7.46
N ILE A 97 4.35 -7.36 -6.90
CA ILE A 97 4.44 -8.60 -7.69
C ILE A 97 3.29 -8.71 -8.70
N SER A 98 2.13 -8.13 -8.39
CA SER A 98 0.99 -8.07 -9.32
C SER A 98 1.21 -7.14 -10.51
N PHE A 99 2.23 -6.27 -10.46
CA PHE A 99 2.57 -5.32 -11.51
C PHE A 99 4.05 -5.52 -11.92
N PRO A 100 4.38 -6.64 -12.56
CA PRO A 100 5.76 -6.99 -12.88
C PRO A 100 6.41 -5.93 -13.77
N ASN A 101 7.68 -5.65 -13.51
CA ASN A 101 8.50 -4.66 -14.22
C ASN A 101 8.08 -3.18 -14.03
N LYS A 102 7.09 -2.90 -13.20
CA LYS A 102 6.69 -1.53 -12.84
C LYS A 102 7.28 -1.10 -11.51
N GLN A 103 7.69 0.17 -11.44
CA GLN A 103 8.15 0.83 -10.21
C GLN A 103 7.57 2.24 -10.14
N PHE A 104 7.20 2.63 -8.95
CA PHE A 104 6.53 3.91 -8.71
C PHE A 104 7.23 4.70 -7.61
N ILE A 105 7.21 6.03 -7.73
CA ILE A 105 7.45 6.93 -6.59
C ILE A 105 6.08 7.29 -6.02
N ILE A 106 5.92 7.07 -4.71
CA ILE A 106 4.63 7.21 -4.05
C ILE A 106 4.81 7.83 -2.66
N PRO A 107 3.92 8.75 -2.21
CA PRO A 107 3.97 9.27 -0.86
C PRO A 107 3.55 8.21 0.17
N ARG A 108 4.33 8.08 1.24
CA ARG A 108 4.06 7.16 2.36
C ARG A 108 4.15 7.87 3.70
N ARG A 109 3.30 7.49 4.63
CA ARG A 109 3.43 7.92 6.01
C ARG A 109 4.63 7.25 6.65
N ASP A 110 5.40 8.00 7.45
CA ASP A 110 6.57 7.50 8.17
C ASP A 110 6.17 6.47 9.24
N GLU A 111 5.01 6.73 9.86
CA GLU A 111 4.41 5.85 10.86
C GLU A 111 2.90 5.75 10.62
N VAL A 112 2.38 4.53 10.74
CA VAL A 112 0.95 4.23 10.74
C VAL A 112 0.59 3.41 11.97
N HIS A 113 -0.49 3.82 12.66
CA HIS A 113 -1.11 3.04 13.72
C HIS A 113 -2.30 2.30 13.15
N VAL A 114 -2.30 0.97 13.25
CA VAL A 114 -3.26 0.10 12.56
C VAL A 114 -3.99 -0.77 13.57
N ALA A 115 -5.33 -0.75 13.50
CA ALA A 115 -6.16 -1.73 14.18
C ALA A 115 -6.52 -2.86 13.21
N TYR A 116 -6.50 -4.09 13.69
CA TYR A 116 -6.78 -5.29 12.89
C TYR A 116 -7.20 -6.45 13.79
N GLN A 117 -7.78 -7.49 13.21
CA GLN A 117 -8.07 -8.75 13.90
C GLN A 117 -6.98 -9.79 13.61
N THR A 118 -6.68 -10.63 14.59
CA THR A 118 -5.83 -11.81 14.42
C THR A 118 -6.64 -13.00 13.94
N PRO A 119 -5.98 -14.06 13.40
CA PRO A 119 -6.68 -15.29 13.04
C PRO A 119 -7.43 -15.97 14.21
N GLU A 120 -7.02 -15.70 15.45
CA GLU A 120 -7.66 -16.19 16.66
C GLU A 120 -8.89 -15.37 17.09
N GLY A 121 -9.16 -14.24 16.35
CA GLY A 121 -10.31 -13.36 16.62
C GLY A 121 -10.03 -12.20 17.60
N TYR A 122 -8.79 -12.04 18.07
CA TYR A 122 -8.44 -10.91 18.94
C TYR A 122 -8.27 -9.62 18.12
N VAL A 123 -8.71 -8.50 18.67
CA VAL A 123 -8.43 -7.17 18.12
C VAL A 123 -7.10 -6.67 18.65
N ASN A 124 -6.19 -6.35 17.76
CA ASN A 124 -4.92 -5.71 18.05
C ASN A 124 -4.85 -4.30 17.47
N SER A 125 -4.03 -3.46 18.07
CA SER A 125 -3.75 -2.10 17.59
C SER A 125 -2.29 -1.77 17.89
N GLU A 126 -1.50 -1.45 16.85
CA GLU A 126 -0.07 -1.20 16.99
C GLU A 126 0.46 -0.26 15.90
N SER A 127 1.61 0.36 16.18
CA SER A 127 2.31 1.25 15.25
C SER A 127 3.36 0.51 14.45
N PHE A 128 3.44 0.86 13.16
CA PHE A 128 4.46 0.41 12.21
C PHE A 128 5.24 1.61 11.69
N VAL A 129 6.56 1.46 11.49
CA VAL A 129 7.47 2.51 11.03
C VAL A 129 8.36 2.03 9.88
N GLY A 130 8.88 2.97 9.08
CA GLY A 130 9.81 2.71 7.99
C GLY A 130 9.25 1.75 6.94
N ALA A 131 10.10 0.89 6.36
CA ALA A 131 9.72 -0.03 5.29
C ALA A 131 8.54 -0.96 5.66
N TYR A 132 8.36 -1.28 6.94
CA TYR A 132 7.20 -2.06 7.38
C TYR A 132 5.91 -1.25 7.27
N ALA A 133 5.95 0.05 7.62
CA ALA A 133 4.80 0.94 7.45
C ALA A 133 4.43 1.12 5.97
N GLU A 134 5.41 1.23 5.07
CA GLU A 134 5.19 1.31 3.61
C GLU A 134 4.43 0.09 3.10
N VAL A 135 4.91 -1.10 3.45
CA VAL A 135 4.28 -2.37 3.07
C VAL A 135 2.85 -2.49 3.60
N VAL A 136 2.63 -2.14 4.86
CA VAL A 136 1.29 -2.18 5.48
C VAL A 136 0.32 -1.23 4.79
N GLN A 137 0.76 -0.01 4.47
CA GLN A 137 -0.05 0.96 3.72
C GLN A 137 -0.43 0.42 2.34
N GLN A 138 0.54 -0.09 1.56
CA GLN A 138 0.27 -0.66 0.24
C GLN A 138 -0.75 -1.81 0.30
N MET A 139 -0.63 -2.71 1.28
CA MET A 139 -1.56 -3.83 1.44
C MET A 139 -2.97 -3.37 1.80
N ILE A 140 -3.12 -2.39 2.71
CA ILE A 140 -4.43 -1.85 3.10
C ILE A 140 -5.08 -1.13 1.90
N GLU A 141 -4.32 -0.34 1.14
CA GLU A 141 -4.81 0.32 -0.07
C GLU A 141 -5.33 -0.69 -1.10
N MET A 142 -4.59 -1.76 -1.36
CA MET A 142 -5.05 -2.81 -2.27
C MET A 142 -6.34 -3.49 -1.77
N LEU A 143 -6.53 -3.64 -0.46
CA LEU A 143 -7.80 -4.11 0.12
C LEU A 143 -8.94 -3.09 -0.04
N ASP A 144 -8.62 -1.81 -0.17
CA ASP A 144 -9.58 -0.73 -0.42
C ASP A 144 -9.82 -0.48 -1.93
N GLY A 145 -9.22 -1.29 -2.81
CA GLY A 145 -9.36 -1.14 -4.27
C GLY A 145 -8.41 -0.11 -4.89
N ILE A 146 -7.40 0.33 -4.15
CA ILE A 146 -6.43 1.35 -4.57
C ILE A 146 -5.10 0.67 -4.90
N THR A 147 -4.54 1.00 -6.05
CA THR A 147 -3.27 0.45 -6.52
C THR A 147 -2.21 1.52 -6.69
N LEU A 148 -0.97 1.12 -6.95
CA LEU A 148 0.13 2.04 -7.25
C LEU A 148 -0.12 2.90 -8.51
N PHE A 149 -0.97 2.43 -9.44
CA PHE A 149 -1.34 3.17 -10.65
C PHE A 149 -2.26 4.36 -10.40
N ASP A 150 -2.95 4.39 -9.25
CA ASP A 150 -3.98 5.40 -9.00
C ASP A 150 -3.36 6.76 -8.64
N TYR A 151 -2.22 6.77 -7.97
CA TYR A 151 -1.57 8.01 -7.55
C TYR A 151 -0.03 7.93 -7.44
N GLY A 152 0.58 6.84 -7.90
CA GLY A 152 2.03 6.71 -8.01
C GLY A 152 2.57 7.33 -9.29
N LEU A 153 3.74 7.96 -9.23
CA LEU A 153 4.49 8.33 -10.43
C LEU A 153 5.17 7.08 -10.99
N ASP A 154 4.71 6.60 -12.15
CA ASP A 154 5.35 5.49 -12.85
C ASP A 154 6.74 5.92 -13.33
N LEU A 155 7.77 5.20 -12.90
CA LEU A 155 9.15 5.54 -13.29
C LEU A 155 9.43 5.34 -14.78
N ASP A 156 8.63 4.55 -15.49
CA ASP A 156 8.74 4.42 -16.94
C ASP A 156 8.42 5.75 -17.65
N ASP A 157 7.52 6.55 -17.11
CA ASP A 157 7.14 7.86 -17.65
C ASP A 157 8.29 8.87 -17.60
N VAL A 158 9.31 8.62 -16.78
CA VAL A 158 10.49 9.47 -16.61
C VAL A 158 11.78 8.78 -17.06
N GLY A 159 11.69 7.82 -17.99
CA GLY A 159 12.82 7.13 -18.58
C GLY A 159 13.34 5.94 -17.77
N GLY A 160 12.57 5.49 -16.79
CA GLY A 160 12.85 4.33 -15.96
C GLY A 160 13.66 4.62 -14.71
N ALA A 161 13.68 3.66 -13.80
CA ALA A 161 14.32 3.77 -12.49
C ALA A 161 15.81 4.15 -12.57
N LYS A 162 16.57 3.57 -13.49
CA LYS A 162 18.01 3.86 -13.67
C LYS A 162 18.26 5.30 -14.14
N ALA A 163 17.36 5.84 -14.99
CA ALA A 163 17.46 7.22 -15.45
C ALA A 163 17.13 8.17 -14.29
N PHE A 164 16.07 7.89 -13.53
CA PHE A 164 15.70 8.66 -12.35
C PHE A 164 16.81 8.68 -11.28
N ASP A 165 17.46 7.53 -11.00
CA ASP A 165 18.54 7.45 -10.02
C ASP A 165 19.75 8.31 -10.41
N LYS A 166 20.06 8.39 -11.72
CA LYS A 166 21.17 9.18 -12.26
C LYS A 166 20.85 10.66 -12.50
N ALA A 167 19.58 11.03 -12.44
CA ALA A 167 19.14 12.40 -12.67
C ALA A 167 19.71 13.34 -11.62
N THR A 168 19.95 14.60 -12.03
CA THR A 168 20.40 15.66 -11.11
C THR A 168 19.29 15.98 -10.08
N GLN A 169 19.65 16.66 -8.99
CA GLN A 169 18.66 17.12 -8.01
C GLN A 169 17.61 18.06 -8.63
N ARG A 170 18.04 18.86 -9.62
CA ARG A 170 17.15 19.77 -10.35
C ARG A 170 16.12 18.97 -11.18
N ASP A 171 16.58 17.94 -11.90
CA ASP A 171 15.70 17.11 -12.72
C ASP A 171 14.72 16.34 -11.85
N LYS A 172 15.17 15.80 -10.71
CA LYS A 172 14.31 15.15 -9.72
C LYS A 172 13.25 16.10 -9.16
N ALA A 173 13.64 17.36 -8.88
CA ALA A 173 12.69 18.36 -8.41
C ALA A 173 11.62 18.69 -9.47
N GLN A 174 11.98 18.74 -10.77
CA GLN A 174 11.00 18.91 -11.84
C GLN A 174 10.02 17.75 -11.93
N VAL A 175 10.53 16.51 -11.86
CA VAL A 175 9.70 15.28 -11.85
C VAL A 175 8.73 15.28 -10.66
N LEU A 176 9.22 15.66 -9.47
CA LEU A 176 8.37 15.75 -8.28
C LEU A 176 7.31 16.85 -8.40
N GLN A 177 7.64 17.98 -9.05
CA GLN A 177 6.67 19.04 -9.31
C GLN A 177 5.57 18.58 -10.27
N MET A 178 5.92 17.86 -11.33
CA MET A 178 4.95 17.24 -12.26
C MET A 178 4.07 16.24 -11.52
N TYR A 179 4.65 15.41 -10.66
CA TYR A 179 3.93 14.43 -9.87
C TYR A 179 2.93 15.09 -8.90
N ILE A 180 3.32 16.19 -8.23
CA ILE A 180 2.40 16.96 -7.38
C ILE A 180 1.21 17.46 -8.19
N GLU A 181 1.44 17.94 -9.42
CA GLU A 181 0.36 18.42 -10.28
C GLU A 181 -0.58 17.28 -10.72
N GLN A 182 -0.04 16.09 -11.04
CA GLN A 182 -0.85 14.90 -11.32
C GLN A 182 -1.70 14.51 -10.11
N LEU A 183 -1.13 14.51 -8.89
CA LEU A 183 -1.88 14.25 -7.65
C LEU A 183 -3.04 15.22 -7.45
N LYS A 184 -2.85 16.51 -7.77
CA LYS A 184 -3.92 17.50 -7.68
C LYS A 184 -5.07 17.19 -8.65
N GLN A 185 -4.74 16.83 -9.89
CA GLN A 185 -5.73 16.46 -10.89
C GLN A 185 -6.48 15.17 -10.48
N TYR A 186 -5.76 14.17 -10.01
CA TYR A 186 -6.35 12.93 -9.52
C TYR A 186 -7.30 13.16 -8.34
N ASN A 187 -6.90 13.99 -7.37
CA ASN A 187 -7.74 14.35 -6.23
C ASN A 187 -9.01 15.12 -6.65
N ALA A 188 -8.90 15.98 -7.65
CA ALA A 188 -10.07 16.68 -8.17
C ALA A 188 -11.07 15.73 -8.82
N GLN A 189 -10.58 14.74 -9.59
CA GLN A 189 -11.42 13.69 -10.18
C GLN A 189 -12.10 12.83 -9.12
N LEU A 190 -11.35 12.37 -8.11
CA LEU A 190 -11.90 11.60 -7.00
C LEU A 190 -12.98 12.38 -6.24
N ALA A 191 -12.77 13.68 -6.02
CA ALA A 191 -13.75 14.53 -5.33
C ALA A 191 -15.07 14.61 -6.11
N GLU A 192 -15.00 14.75 -7.45
CA GLU A 192 -16.19 14.73 -8.31
C GLU A 192 -16.92 13.40 -8.29
N GLU A 193 -16.19 12.28 -8.28
CA GLU A 193 -16.78 10.94 -8.21
C GLU A 193 -17.49 10.69 -6.88
N VAL A 194 -16.88 11.10 -5.77
CA VAL A 194 -17.48 11.00 -4.43
C VAL A 194 -18.73 11.88 -4.31
N GLU A 195 -18.74 13.06 -4.91
CA GLU A 195 -19.91 13.94 -4.92
C GLU A 195 -21.09 13.30 -5.69
N LYS A 196 -20.78 12.54 -6.76
CA LYS A 196 -21.79 11.83 -7.57
C LYS A 196 -22.29 10.54 -6.91
N ASP A 197 -21.47 9.88 -6.14
CA ASP A 197 -21.80 8.63 -5.43
C ASP A 197 -21.26 8.62 -4.00
N PRO A 198 -22.09 9.04 -3.02
CA PRO A 198 -21.69 9.08 -1.60
C PRO A 198 -21.31 7.71 -1.00
N VAL A 199 -21.64 6.59 -1.67
CA VAL A 199 -21.27 5.23 -1.23
C VAL A 199 -19.79 4.97 -1.43
N LEU A 200 -19.11 5.74 -2.30
CA LEU A 200 -17.65 5.68 -2.48
C LEU A 200 -16.85 6.26 -1.29
N ASN A 201 -17.30 5.96 -0.10
CA ASN A 201 -16.68 6.44 1.17
C ASN A 201 -15.19 6.06 1.32
N HIS A 202 -14.74 5.01 0.63
CA HIS A 202 -13.33 4.63 0.63
C HIS A 202 -12.44 5.63 -0.12
N MET A 203 -12.97 6.26 -1.19
CA MET A 203 -12.24 7.30 -1.92
C MET A 203 -12.04 8.56 -1.06
N ASN A 204 -12.95 8.86 -0.12
CA ASN A 204 -12.77 9.95 0.82
C ASN A 204 -11.48 9.81 1.64
N LYS A 205 -11.11 8.60 2.05
CA LYS A 205 -9.85 8.37 2.79
C LYS A 205 -8.62 8.71 1.94
N THR A 206 -8.65 8.36 0.66
CA THR A 206 -7.58 8.71 -0.29
C THR A 206 -7.52 10.20 -0.55
N ILE A 207 -8.69 10.85 -0.70
CA ILE A 207 -8.79 12.32 -0.85
C ILE A 207 -8.23 13.02 0.39
N GLU A 208 -8.60 12.60 1.60
CA GLU A 208 -8.10 13.21 2.86
C GLU A 208 -6.60 12.97 3.02
N PHE A 209 -6.10 11.77 2.68
CA PHE A 209 -4.67 11.50 2.65
C PHE A 209 -3.94 12.45 1.70
N ASN A 210 -4.41 12.57 0.46
CA ASN A 210 -3.79 13.39 -0.56
C ASN A 210 -3.92 14.90 -0.26
N LYS A 211 -5.04 15.35 0.36
CA LYS A 211 -5.16 16.72 0.86
C LYS A 211 -4.08 17.02 1.91
N GLY A 212 -3.80 16.10 2.82
CA GLY A 212 -2.70 16.27 3.79
C GLY A 212 -1.34 16.47 3.09
N VAL A 213 -1.10 15.78 1.95
CA VAL A 213 0.09 15.99 1.11
C VAL A 213 0.12 17.38 0.49
N LEU A 214 -1.03 17.88 -0.01
CA LEU A 214 -1.13 19.13 -0.76
C LEU A 214 -1.17 20.39 0.11
N LEU A 215 -1.74 20.31 1.33
CA LEU A 215 -1.96 21.47 2.20
C LEU A 215 -0.75 21.83 3.06
N GLY A 216 0.38 21.13 2.91
CA GLY A 216 1.63 21.50 3.61
C GLY A 216 1.66 21.14 5.09
N ASP A 217 0.67 20.40 5.62
CA ASP A 217 0.79 19.68 6.90
C ASP A 217 1.92 18.65 6.82
N ILE A 218 2.40 18.43 5.60
CA ILE A 218 3.47 17.58 5.19
C ILE A 218 4.54 18.47 4.57
N LYS A 219 5.56 18.82 5.35
CA LYS A 219 6.73 19.54 4.85
C LYS A 219 7.41 18.70 3.79
N PRO A 220 7.66 19.26 2.57
CA PRO A 220 8.48 18.56 1.60
C PRO A 220 9.86 18.30 2.21
N ILE A 221 10.38 17.09 2.01
CA ILE A 221 11.67 16.61 2.52
C ILE A 221 12.86 17.50 2.10
N MET A 222 12.64 18.50 1.26
CA MET A 222 13.68 19.43 0.75
C MET A 222 13.96 20.65 1.63
N THR A 223 13.51 20.68 2.90
CA THR A 223 13.88 21.77 3.81
C THR A 223 14.57 21.25 5.06
N LYS A 224 15.70 20.55 4.91
CA LYS A 224 16.80 20.49 5.89
C LYS A 224 18.14 20.30 5.20
N VAL A 225 18.56 21.36 4.49
CA VAL A 225 19.96 21.74 4.58
C VAL A 225 19.92 22.93 5.55
N GLU A 226 19.96 22.66 6.83
CA GLU A 226 20.40 23.66 7.79
C GLU A 226 21.89 23.82 7.55
N ASP A 227 22.28 25.01 7.11
CA ASP A 227 23.65 25.47 7.14
C ASP A 227 24.18 25.33 8.58
N ASP A 228 24.94 24.31 8.84
CA ASP A 228 25.89 24.28 9.95
C ASP A 228 27.13 25.07 9.49
N THR A 229 26.99 26.41 9.50
CA THR A 229 28.13 27.32 9.52
C THR A 229 27.91 28.29 10.68
N GLU A 230 28.41 27.87 11.87
CA GLU A 230 29.14 28.73 12.84
C GLU A 230 29.97 27.86 13.78
#